data_09c70ecbd046812c8ae42a8ed9085d65
#
_entry.id   09c70ecbd046812c8ae42a8ed9085d65
#
_cell.length_a   1.000
_cell.length_b   1.000
_cell.length_c   1.000
_cell.angle_alpha   90.00
_cell.angle_beta   90.00
_cell.angle_gamma   90.00
#
_symmetry.space_group_name_H-M   'P 1'
#
loop_
_entity.id
_entity.type
_entity.pdbx_description
1 polymer ?
#
loop_
_entity_poly.entity_id
_entity_poly.type
_entity_poly.pdbx_seq_one_letter_code
_entity_poly.pdbx_strand_id
1 'polypeptide(L)'
;EMFALSVTAVMMGWIGSEALAANQIVLTVMSFMFMVTSGISGAVTVLVSHSSSPRQIMNYAKAGMQMSALYMFAASILYIFAGGPIATLFNNDPQVIAISARVFIIAALFEISDGIQVTALGALRGMADVTKPMIYAIIIYLFLNIPIGYLLGFTAGLGEEGIWLGFFVGVTAAAVLFNVRLKQRVKRRMPMA
;
A
#
# COMPACT_ATOMS: atom_id res chain seq x y z
N GLU A 1 -5.10 0.31 7.92
CA GLU A 1 -5.20 0.07 6.47
C GLU A 1 -6.50 -0.62 6.10
N MET A 2 -6.80 -1.81 6.64
CA MET A 2 -8.06 -2.55 6.36
C MET A 2 -9.31 -1.70 6.58
N PHE A 3 -9.33 -0.87 7.64
CA PHE A 3 -10.44 0.06 7.88
C PHE A 3 -10.57 1.08 6.72
N ALA A 4 -9.47 1.64 6.22
CA ALA A 4 -9.50 2.57 5.11
C ALA A 4 -10.01 1.91 3.82
N LEU A 5 -9.59 0.67 3.53
CA LEU A 5 -10.12 -0.11 2.40
C LEU A 5 -11.64 -0.37 2.53
N SER A 6 -12.13 -0.64 3.75
CA SER A 6 -13.57 -0.80 3.99
C SER A 6 -14.33 0.50 3.74
N VAL A 7 -13.79 1.65 4.18
CA VAL A 7 -14.40 2.96 3.90
C VAL A 7 -14.35 3.27 2.41
N THR A 8 -13.25 2.98 1.72
CA THR A 8 -13.15 3.10 0.26
C THR A 8 -14.25 2.29 -0.44
N ALA A 9 -14.49 1.05 -0.02
CA ALA A 9 -15.57 0.23 -0.58
C ALA A 9 -16.96 0.84 -0.36
N VAL A 10 -17.23 1.43 0.81
CA VAL A 10 -18.47 2.15 1.08
C VAL A 10 -18.61 3.37 0.17
N MET A 11 -17.54 4.16 0.01
CA MET A 11 -17.54 5.33 -0.88
C MET A 11 -17.76 4.94 -2.35
N MET A 12 -17.17 3.82 -2.81
CA MET A 12 -17.42 3.28 -4.14
C MET A 12 -18.88 2.85 -4.31
N GLY A 13 -19.47 2.26 -3.26
CA GLY A 13 -20.90 1.92 -3.25
C GLY A 13 -21.84 3.13 -3.36
N TRP A 14 -21.43 4.31 -2.87
CA TRP A 14 -22.19 5.56 -3.04
C TRP A 14 -22.14 6.09 -4.48
N ILE A 15 -21.11 5.76 -5.25
CA ILE A 15 -21.02 6.11 -6.67
C ILE A 15 -21.94 5.20 -7.50
N GLY A 16 -21.90 3.89 -7.25
CA GLY A 16 -22.74 2.93 -7.97
C GLY A 16 -22.31 1.48 -7.80
N SER A 17 -23.16 0.57 -8.26
CA SER A 17 -22.91 -0.88 -8.21
C SER A 17 -21.72 -1.30 -9.07
N GLU A 18 -21.56 -0.66 -10.23
CA GLU A 18 -20.47 -0.92 -11.16
C GLU A 18 -19.11 -0.50 -10.56
N ALA A 19 -19.07 0.66 -9.87
CA ALA A 19 -17.91 1.16 -9.16
C ALA A 19 -17.51 0.22 -8.02
N LEU A 20 -18.48 -0.27 -7.24
CA LEU A 20 -18.26 -1.23 -6.16
C LEU A 20 -17.76 -2.57 -6.70
N ALA A 21 -18.33 -3.08 -7.79
CA ALA A 21 -17.90 -4.31 -8.44
C ALA A 21 -16.45 -4.19 -8.95
N ALA A 22 -16.12 -3.10 -9.63
CA ALA A 22 -14.79 -2.81 -10.09
C ALA A 22 -13.77 -2.73 -8.94
N ASN A 23 -14.14 -2.06 -7.84
CA ASN A 23 -13.32 -2.00 -6.64
C ASN A 23 -12.99 -3.38 -6.07
N GLN A 24 -13.97 -4.29 -6.03
CA GLN A 24 -13.76 -5.66 -5.53
C GLN A 24 -12.82 -6.47 -6.44
N ILE A 25 -12.89 -6.30 -7.75
CA ILE A 25 -11.96 -6.92 -8.70
C ILE A 25 -10.54 -6.46 -8.42
N VAL A 26 -10.33 -5.14 -8.34
CA VAL A 26 -9.01 -4.55 -8.08
C VAL A 26 -8.45 -5.00 -6.74
N LEU A 27 -9.24 -4.92 -5.67
CA LEU A 27 -8.82 -5.37 -4.34
C LEU A 27 -8.46 -6.85 -4.30
N THR A 28 -9.18 -7.70 -5.02
CA THR A 28 -8.89 -9.13 -5.10
C THR A 28 -7.52 -9.37 -5.74
N VAL A 29 -7.26 -8.76 -6.89
CA VAL A 29 -6.00 -8.91 -7.61
C VAL A 29 -4.83 -8.33 -6.80
N MET A 30 -5.01 -7.14 -6.22
CA MET A 30 -4.00 -6.53 -5.33
C MET A 30 -3.68 -7.40 -4.12
N SER A 31 -4.69 -8.07 -3.54
CA SER A 31 -4.48 -8.97 -2.40
C SER A 31 -3.53 -10.11 -2.73
N PHE A 32 -3.62 -10.69 -3.94
CA PHE A 32 -2.66 -11.72 -4.38
C PHE A 32 -1.23 -11.18 -4.44
N MET A 33 -1.04 -9.99 -5.02
CA MET A 33 0.29 -9.38 -5.09
C MET A 33 0.83 -9.01 -3.70
N PHE A 34 -0.04 -8.51 -2.83
CA PHE A 34 0.29 -8.18 -1.46
C PHE A 34 0.76 -9.37 -0.62
N MET A 35 0.27 -10.60 -0.88
CA MET A 35 0.67 -11.80 -0.14
C MET A 35 2.19 -12.04 -0.22
N VAL A 36 2.80 -11.87 -1.39
CA VAL A 36 4.25 -12.04 -1.57
C VAL A 36 5.03 -10.98 -0.78
N THR A 37 4.61 -9.72 -0.89
CA THR A 37 5.24 -8.62 -0.15
C THR A 37 5.08 -8.78 1.36
N SER A 38 3.95 -9.26 1.82
CA SER A 38 3.71 -9.61 3.22
C SER A 38 4.67 -10.71 3.70
N GLY A 39 4.94 -11.71 2.85
CA GLY A 39 5.94 -12.75 3.11
C GLY A 39 7.35 -12.16 3.26
N ILE A 40 7.76 -11.28 2.36
CA ILE A 40 9.06 -10.56 2.43
C ILE A 40 9.13 -9.74 3.73
N SER A 41 8.07 -9.01 4.07
CA SER A 41 7.97 -8.24 5.32
C SER A 41 8.12 -9.12 6.56
N GLY A 42 7.49 -10.31 6.56
CA GLY A 42 7.63 -11.32 7.62
C GLY A 42 9.07 -11.80 7.78
N ALA A 43 9.73 -12.14 6.68
CA ALA A 43 11.14 -12.54 6.69
C ALA A 43 12.05 -11.42 7.25
N VAL A 44 11.83 -10.17 6.81
CA VAL A 44 12.56 -9.01 7.35
C VAL A 44 12.32 -8.83 8.84
N THR A 45 11.09 -9.03 9.32
CA THR A 45 10.77 -8.97 10.76
C THR A 45 11.62 -9.96 11.55
N VAL A 46 11.72 -11.21 11.09
CA VAL A 46 12.52 -12.26 11.75
C VAL A 46 14.00 -11.92 11.71
N LEU A 47 14.55 -11.58 10.55
CA LEU A 47 15.98 -11.23 10.40
C LEU A 47 16.38 -10.04 11.27
N VAL A 48 15.53 -9.02 11.33
CA VAL A 48 15.77 -7.82 12.14
C VAL A 48 15.69 -8.15 13.64
N SER A 49 14.76 -9.01 14.06
CA SER A 49 14.62 -9.39 15.48
C SER A 49 15.84 -10.13 16.02
N HIS A 50 16.53 -10.90 15.18
CA HIS A 50 17.76 -11.63 15.55
C HIS A 50 19.05 -10.83 15.30
N SER A 51 18.95 -9.61 14.78
CA SER A 51 20.13 -8.78 14.45
C SER A 51 20.74 -8.14 15.68
N SER A 52 22.04 -8.34 15.87
CA SER A 52 22.81 -7.77 16.98
C SER A 52 23.35 -6.37 16.70
N SER A 53 23.44 -5.95 15.43
CA SER A 53 24.04 -4.66 15.07
C SER A 53 23.09 -3.76 14.26
N PRO A 54 23.14 -2.43 14.49
CA PRO A 54 22.34 -1.46 13.73
C PRO A 54 22.58 -1.53 12.21
N ARG A 55 23.81 -1.86 11.80
CA ARG A 55 24.19 -2.01 10.38
C ARG A 55 23.48 -3.21 9.74
N GLN A 56 23.41 -4.34 10.43
CA GLN A 56 22.69 -5.53 9.95
C GLN A 56 21.19 -5.23 9.82
N ILE A 57 20.58 -4.60 10.82
CA ILE A 57 19.17 -4.18 10.78
C ILE A 57 18.88 -3.36 9.52
N MET A 58 19.71 -2.34 9.26
CA MET A 58 19.54 -1.48 8.09
C MET A 58 19.74 -2.24 6.77
N ASN A 59 20.69 -3.17 6.72
CA ASN A 59 20.96 -3.95 5.51
C ASN A 59 19.78 -4.90 5.20
N TYR A 60 19.25 -5.61 6.19
CA TYR A 60 18.09 -6.49 5.99
C TYR A 60 16.84 -5.70 5.61
N ALA A 61 16.59 -4.57 6.26
CA ALA A 61 15.48 -3.70 5.90
C ALA A 61 15.60 -3.17 4.47
N LYS A 62 16.79 -2.69 4.05
CA LYS A 62 17.02 -2.21 2.68
C LYS A 62 16.87 -3.33 1.65
N ALA A 63 17.47 -4.49 1.89
CA ALA A 63 17.35 -5.63 0.98
C ALA A 63 15.88 -6.05 0.80
N GLY A 64 15.13 -6.17 1.88
CA GLY A 64 13.71 -6.48 1.81
C GLY A 64 12.89 -5.42 1.08
N MET A 65 13.13 -4.12 1.34
CA MET A 65 12.46 -3.04 0.62
C MET A 65 12.79 -3.03 -0.87
N GLN A 66 14.04 -3.34 -1.25
CA GLN A 66 14.43 -3.46 -2.66
C GLN A 66 13.74 -4.65 -3.34
N MET A 67 13.68 -5.81 -2.68
CA MET A 67 12.96 -6.99 -3.18
C MET A 67 11.47 -6.70 -3.36
N SER A 68 10.83 -6.10 -2.36
CA SER A 68 9.42 -5.72 -2.44
C SER A 68 9.17 -4.69 -3.53
N ALA A 69 10.03 -3.66 -3.65
CA ALA A 69 9.91 -2.64 -4.67
C ALA A 69 10.05 -3.22 -6.09
N LEU A 70 11.00 -4.15 -6.30
CA LEU A 70 11.20 -4.82 -7.60
C LEU A 70 9.98 -5.69 -7.96
N TYR A 71 9.48 -6.46 -6.98
CA TYR A 71 8.28 -7.29 -7.17
C TYR A 71 7.05 -6.44 -7.49
N MET A 72 6.80 -5.37 -6.71
CA MET A 72 5.68 -4.47 -6.92
C MET A 72 5.81 -3.64 -8.20
N PHE A 73 7.04 -3.36 -8.65
CA PHE A 73 7.27 -2.78 -9.96
C PHE A 73 6.81 -3.71 -11.09
N ALA A 74 7.10 -5.01 -10.98
CA ALA A 74 6.60 -6.01 -11.94
C ALA A 74 5.05 -6.10 -11.89
N ALA A 75 4.45 -6.06 -10.70
CA ALA A 75 3.00 -6.00 -10.54
C ALA A 75 2.38 -4.74 -11.15
N SER A 76 3.04 -3.58 -11.00
CA SER A 76 2.62 -2.32 -11.63
C SER A 76 2.59 -2.42 -13.16
N ILE A 77 3.59 -3.04 -13.76
CA ILE A 77 3.61 -3.30 -15.20
C ILE A 77 2.42 -4.19 -15.60
N LEU A 78 2.16 -5.24 -14.83
CA LEU A 78 1.02 -6.13 -15.08
C LEU A 78 -0.30 -5.36 -15.03
N TYR A 79 -0.50 -4.48 -14.04
CA TYR A 79 -1.73 -3.68 -13.90
C TYR A 79 -1.93 -2.72 -15.07
N ILE A 80 -0.86 -2.07 -15.53
CA ILE A 80 -0.95 -1.12 -16.65
C ILE A 80 -1.31 -1.82 -17.96
N PHE A 81 -0.69 -2.97 -18.25
CA PHE A 81 -0.86 -3.63 -19.54
C PHE A 81 -1.96 -4.69 -19.57
N ALA A 82 -2.24 -5.33 -18.43
CA ALA A 82 -3.17 -6.44 -18.34
C ALA A 82 -4.39 -6.16 -17.45
N GLY A 83 -4.53 -4.96 -16.85
CA GLY A 83 -5.64 -4.63 -15.95
C GLY A 83 -7.01 -4.85 -16.57
N GLY A 84 -7.24 -4.40 -17.81
CA GLY A 84 -8.47 -4.66 -18.54
C GLY A 84 -8.72 -6.15 -18.81
N PRO A 85 -7.80 -6.86 -19.48
CA PRO A 85 -7.87 -8.32 -19.64
C PRO A 85 -8.08 -9.10 -18.33
N ILE A 86 -7.44 -8.70 -17.25
CA ILE A 86 -7.66 -9.33 -15.93
C ILE A 86 -9.10 -9.10 -15.47
N ALA A 87 -9.63 -7.87 -15.60
CA ALA A 87 -11.00 -7.57 -15.19
C ALA A 87 -12.04 -8.42 -15.94
N THR A 88 -11.80 -8.77 -17.22
CA THR A 88 -12.70 -9.64 -18.01
C THR A 88 -12.80 -11.07 -17.47
N LEU A 89 -11.84 -11.53 -16.66
CA LEU A 89 -11.90 -12.84 -16.01
C LEU A 89 -12.89 -12.87 -14.84
N PHE A 90 -13.24 -11.70 -14.30
CA PHE A 90 -14.13 -11.56 -13.14
C PHE A 90 -15.52 -11.07 -13.50
N ASN A 91 -15.66 -10.27 -14.57
CA ASN A 91 -16.93 -9.66 -14.96
C ASN A 91 -16.99 -9.47 -16.49
N ASN A 92 -18.22 -9.56 -17.04
CA ASN A 92 -18.48 -9.34 -18.47
C ASN A 92 -19.10 -7.96 -18.76
N ASP A 93 -19.41 -7.16 -17.72
CA ASP A 93 -19.97 -5.83 -17.90
C ASP A 93 -18.87 -4.85 -18.40
N PRO A 94 -19.05 -4.23 -19.59
CA PRO A 94 -18.08 -3.31 -20.15
C PRO A 94 -17.80 -2.09 -19.24
N GLN A 95 -18.77 -1.64 -18.45
CA GLN A 95 -18.60 -0.51 -17.54
C GLN A 95 -17.68 -0.91 -16.37
N VAL A 96 -17.93 -2.07 -15.75
CA VAL A 96 -17.10 -2.60 -14.67
C VAL A 96 -15.67 -2.83 -15.13
N ILE A 97 -15.50 -3.40 -16.34
CA ILE A 97 -14.16 -3.62 -16.92
C ILE A 97 -13.43 -2.29 -17.14
N ALA A 98 -14.11 -1.29 -17.71
CA ALA A 98 -13.53 0.01 -17.98
C ALA A 98 -13.11 0.74 -16.69
N ILE A 99 -13.95 0.72 -15.64
CA ILE A 99 -13.63 1.29 -14.33
C ILE A 99 -12.43 0.56 -13.71
N SER A 100 -12.47 -0.79 -13.70
CA SER A 100 -11.38 -1.60 -13.16
C SER A 100 -10.05 -1.29 -13.85
N ALA A 101 -10.03 -1.17 -15.17
CA ALA A 101 -8.81 -0.86 -15.93
C ALA A 101 -8.22 0.50 -15.54
N ARG A 102 -9.04 1.54 -15.37
CA ARG A 102 -8.59 2.86 -14.91
C ARG A 102 -8.06 2.82 -13.47
N VAL A 103 -8.76 2.13 -12.59
CA VAL A 103 -8.34 1.98 -11.20
C VAL A 103 -7.04 1.17 -11.09
N PHE A 104 -6.82 0.15 -11.91
CA PHE A 104 -5.54 -0.57 -11.98
C PHE A 104 -4.36 0.33 -12.35
N ILE A 105 -4.56 1.30 -13.24
CA ILE A 105 -3.50 2.27 -13.58
C ILE A 105 -3.14 3.12 -12.35
N ILE A 106 -4.14 3.55 -11.57
CA ILE A 106 -3.89 4.32 -10.34
C ILE A 106 -3.22 3.42 -9.29
N ALA A 107 -3.66 2.16 -9.14
CA ALA A 107 -3.03 1.20 -8.26
C ALA A 107 -1.54 1.01 -8.61
N ALA A 108 -1.21 0.88 -9.89
CA ALA A 108 0.17 0.76 -10.34
C ALA A 108 1.09 1.89 -9.88
N LEU A 109 0.56 3.11 -9.70
CA LEU A 109 1.35 4.26 -9.25
C LEU A 109 1.85 4.12 -7.80
N PHE A 110 1.10 3.44 -6.95
CA PHE A 110 1.46 3.35 -5.52
C PHE A 110 1.93 1.97 -5.07
N GLU A 111 1.81 0.94 -5.89
CA GLU A 111 2.25 -0.43 -5.55
C GLU A 111 3.69 -0.49 -5.03
N ILE A 112 4.61 0.24 -5.67
CA ILE A 112 6.01 0.32 -5.21
C ILE A 112 6.09 0.93 -3.81
N SER A 113 5.34 2.02 -3.57
CA SER A 113 5.28 2.68 -2.27
C SER A 113 4.69 1.75 -1.21
N ASP A 114 3.68 0.94 -1.57
CA ASP A 114 3.06 -0.02 -0.68
C ASP A 114 4.04 -1.13 -0.29
N GLY A 115 4.75 -1.72 -1.25
CA GLY A 115 5.79 -2.72 -0.97
C GLY A 115 6.87 -2.19 -0.01
N ILE A 116 7.33 -0.96 -0.21
CA ILE A 116 8.30 -0.30 0.65
C ILE A 116 7.71 -0.05 2.05
N GLN A 117 6.47 0.44 2.14
CA GLN A 117 5.75 0.70 3.38
C GLN A 117 5.63 -0.55 4.24
N VAL A 118 5.11 -1.63 3.66
CA VAL A 118 4.85 -2.90 4.37
C VAL A 118 6.15 -3.51 4.87
N THR A 119 7.22 -3.46 4.08
CA THR A 119 8.52 -4.01 4.46
C THR A 119 9.21 -3.14 5.53
N ALA A 120 9.11 -1.81 5.44
CA ALA A 120 9.61 -0.91 6.48
C ALA A 120 8.88 -1.14 7.81
N LEU A 121 7.56 -1.38 7.77
CA LEU A 121 6.77 -1.74 8.94
C LEU A 121 7.21 -3.08 9.53
N GLY A 122 7.54 -4.08 8.69
CA GLY A 122 8.11 -5.36 9.10
C GLY A 122 9.42 -5.17 9.88
N ALA A 123 10.33 -4.33 9.36
CA ALA A 123 11.58 -4.01 10.06
C ALA A 123 11.34 -3.31 11.42
N LEU A 124 10.37 -2.39 11.50
CA LEU A 124 9.98 -1.73 12.75
C LEU A 124 9.39 -2.73 13.75
N ARG A 125 8.56 -3.68 13.30
CA ARG A 125 8.04 -4.78 14.12
C ARG A 125 9.18 -5.66 14.66
N GLY A 126 10.17 -6.00 13.83
CA GLY A 126 11.36 -6.76 14.26
C GLY A 126 12.19 -6.04 15.34
N MET A 127 12.12 -4.71 15.39
CA MET A 127 12.72 -3.89 16.46
C MET A 127 11.82 -3.69 17.69
N ALA A 128 10.64 -4.34 17.76
CA ALA A 128 9.60 -4.12 18.75
C ALA A 128 9.08 -2.66 18.81
N ASP A 129 9.17 -1.92 17.70
CA ASP A 129 8.65 -0.56 17.58
C ASP A 129 7.31 -0.59 16.81
N VAL A 130 6.22 -0.93 17.50
CA VAL A 130 4.90 -1.11 16.90
C VAL A 130 3.93 0.04 17.20
N THR A 131 4.03 0.67 18.35
CA THR A 131 3.06 1.67 18.82
C THR A 131 3.09 2.94 17.96
N LYS A 132 4.28 3.46 17.65
CA LYS A 132 4.38 4.70 16.86
C LYS A 132 3.98 4.51 15.39
N PRO A 133 4.44 3.45 14.70
CA PRO A 133 3.94 3.15 13.36
C PRO A 133 2.42 2.97 13.32
N MET A 134 1.82 2.33 14.33
CA MET A 134 0.36 2.18 14.43
C MET A 134 -0.33 3.55 14.53
N ILE A 135 0.16 4.46 15.37
CA ILE A 135 -0.40 5.83 15.49
C ILE A 135 -0.28 6.57 14.16
N TYR A 136 0.89 6.49 13.49
CA TYR A 136 1.09 7.11 12.19
C TYR A 136 0.11 6.55 11.14
N ALA A 137 -0.08 5.24 11.11
CA ALA A 137 -1.05 4.61 10.23
C ALA A 137 -2.48 5.13 10.48
N ILE A 138 -2.92 5.20 11.74
CA ILE A 138 -4.24 5.72 12.09
C ILE A 138 -4.41 7.16 11.59
N ILE A 139 -3.43 8.03 11.87
CA ILE A 139 -3.48 9.44 11.45
C ILE A 139 -3.53 9.54 9.92
N ILE A 140 -2.68 8.81 9.21
CA ILE A 140 -2.60 8.88 7.76
C ILE A 140 -3.89 8.36 7.12
N TYR A 141 -4.32 7.15 7.49
CA TYR A 141 -5.45 6.53 6.83
C TYR A 141 -6.77 7.19 7.18
N LEU A 142 -6.94 7.68 8.41
CA LEU A 142 -8.19 8.30 8.83
C LEU A 142 -8.27 9.78 8.45
N PHE A 143 -7.17 10.54 8.60
CA PHE A 143 -7.20 11.99 8.44
C PHE A 143 -6.58 12.50 7.13
N LEU A 144 -5.86 11.66 6.40
CA LEU A 144 -5.28 12.03 5.12
C LEU A 144 -5.95 11.27 3.97
N ASN A 145 -5.90 9.94 3.98
CA ASN A 145 -6.42 9.10 2.91
C ASN A 145 -7.93 9.31 2.70
N ILE A 146 -8.75 9.08 3.73
CA ILE A 146 -10.21 9.14 3.61
C ILE A 146 -10.68 10.55 3.22
N PRO A 147 -10.26 11.65 3.87
CA PRO A 147 -10.69 12.98 3.48
C PRO A 147 -10.25 13.39 2.07
N ILE A 148 -9.02 13.06 1.66
CA ILE A 148 -8.53 13.35 0.31
C ILE A 148 -9.32 12.53 -0.72
N GLY A 149 -9.54 11.24 -0.47
CA GLY A 149 -10.34 10.38 -1.35
C GLY A 149 -11.76 10.89 -1.51
N TYR A 150 -12.38 11.35 -0.41
CA TYR A 150 -13.71 11.95 -0.45
C TYR A 150 -13.73 13.26 -1.25
N LEU A 151 -12.79 14.16 -0.98
CA LEU A 151 -12.70 15.45 -1.69
C LEU A 151 -12.45 15.26 -3.19
N LEU A 152 -11.52 14.38 -3.56
CA LEU A 152 -11.21 14.12 -4.97
C LEU A 152 -12.34 13.35 -5.66
N GLY A 153 -12.93 12.36 -5.00
CA GLY A 153 -14.00 11.55 -5.58
C GLY A 153 -15.30 12.32 -5.75
N PHE A 154 -15.76 13.01 -4.72
CA PHE A 154 -17.09 13.63 -4.71
C PHE A 154 -17.08 15.13 -4.96
N THR A 155 -16.13 15.87 -4.37
CA THR A 155 -16.12 17.35 -4.51
C THR A 155 -15.42 17.78 -5.80
N ALA A 156 -14.32 17.14 -6.19
CA ALA A 156 -13.65 17.41 -7.46
C ALA A 156 -14.27 16.67 -8.65
N GLY A 157 -15.22 15.74 -8.39
CA GLY A 157 -15.95 15.03 -9.43
C GLY A 157 -15.14 13.98 -10.20
N LEU A 158 -14.00 13.51 -9.61
CA LEU A 158 -13.17 12.47 -10.23
C LEU A 158 -13.71 11.03 -10.01
N GLY A 159 -14.82 10.89 -9.27
CA GLY A 159 -15.45 9.60 -9.04
C GLY A 159 -14.51 8.56 -8.42
N GLU A 160 -14.53 7.37 -9.00
CA GLU A 160 -13.76 6.20 -8.55
C GLU A 160 -12.25 6.49 -8.52
N GLU A 161 -11.77 7.20 -9.51
CA GLU A 161 -10.35 7.54 -9.65
C GLU A 161 -9.90 8.47 -8.51
N GLY A 162 -10.75 9.44 -8.14
CA GLY A 162 -10.46 10.36 -7.04
C GLY A 162 -10.32 9.65 -5.70
N ILE A 163 -11.18 8.66 -5.42
CA ILE A 163 -11.11 7.86 -4.20
C ILE A 163 -9.78 7.10 -4.11
N TRP A 164 -9.35 6.47 -5.21
CA TRP A 164 -8.10 5.72 -5.27
C TRP A 164 -6.86 6.62 -5.25
N LEU A 165 -6.93 7.84 -5.78
CA LEU A 165 -5.88 8.84 -5.63
C LEU A 165 -5.70 9.26 -4.16
N GLY A 166 -6.77 9.32 -3.38
CA GLY A 166 -6.67 9.49 -1.92
C GLY A 166 -5.88 8.36 -1.27
N PHE A 167 -6.10 7.12 -1.71
CA PHE A 167 -5.37 5.95 -1.23
C PHE A 167 -3.88 6.02 -1.61
N PHE A 168 -3.56 6.42 -2.82
CA PHE A 168 -2.19 6.68 -3.27
C PHE A 168 -1.44 7.66 -2.36
N VAL A 169 -2.07 8.79 -2.02
CA VAL A 169 -1.48 9.79 -1.12
C VAL A 169 -1.24 9.20 0.27
N GLY A 170 -2.21 8.47 0.82
CA GLY A 170 -2.11 7.83 2.13
C GLY A 170 -0.97 6.81 2.19
N VAL A 171 -0.91 5.88 1.26
CA VAL A 171 0.13 4.84 1.19
C VAL A 171 1.53 5.45 1.04
N THR A 172 1.66 6.44 0.16
CA THR A 172 2.94 7.13 -0.06
C THR A 172 3.40 7.88 1.19
N ALA A 173 2.50 8.58 1.89
CA ALA A 173 2.80 9.24 3.15
C ALA A 173 3.24 8.24 4.23
N ALA A 174 2.57 7.09 4.34
CA ALA A 174 2.93 6.02 5.26
C ALA A 174 4.31 5.43 4.93
N ALA A 175 4.62 5.19 3.64
CA ALA A 175 5.93 4.71 3.20
C ALA A 175 7.05 5.67 3.64
N VAL A 176 6.85 6.97 3.47
CA VAL A 176 7.82 7.99 3.90
C VAL A 176 7.98 8.00 5.41
N LEU A 177 6.89 8.06 6.18
CA LEU A 177 6.95 8.16 7.64
C LEU A 177 7.53 6.90 8.28
N PHE A 178 7.20 5.71 7.78
CA PHE A 178 7.79 4.47 8.31
C PHE A 178 9.29 4.37 8.01
N ASN A 179 9.73 4.81 6.83
CA ASN A 179 11.16 4.86 6.50
C ASN A 179 11.93 5.87 7.35
N VAL A 180 11.37 7.07 7.55
CA VAL A 180 11.97 8.07 8.45
C VAL A 180 12.07 7.51 9.86
N ARG A 181 10.99 6.88 10.35
CA ARG A 181 10.98 6.25 11.68
C ARG A 181 12.00 5.14 11.80
N LEU A 182 12.11 4.27 10.80
CA LEU A 182 13.10 3.20 10.76
C LEU A 182 14.53 3.75 10.88
N LYS A 183 14.88 4.73 10.07
CA LYS A 183 16.20 5.39 10.11
C LYS A 183 16.49 5.99 11.50
N GLN A 184 15.52 6.69 12.09
CA GLN A 184 15.66 7.28 13.43
C GLN A 184 15.85 6.20 14.50
N ARG A 185 15.12 5.09 14.42
CA ARG A 185 15.18 4.01 15.39
C ARG A 185 16.50 3.26 15.32
N VAL A 186 17.01 3.00 14.12
CA VAL A 186 18.34 2.39 13.90
C VAL A 186 19.45 3.33 14.38
N LYS A 187 19.38 4.64 14.07
CA LYS A 187 20.37 5.60 14.52
C LYS A 187 20.50 5.66 16.04
N ARG A 188 19.38 5.55 16.78
CA ARG A 188 19.39 5.53 18.25
C ARG A 188 20.01 4.28 18.87
N ARG A 189 20.23 3.22 18.10
CA ARG A 189 20.92 2.01 18.53
C ARG A 189 22.41 2.02 18.17
N MET A 190 22.88 3.02 17.42
CA MET A 190 24.31 3.21 17.19
C MET A 190 24.93 3.76 18.47
N PRO A 191 26.06 3.18 18.98
CA PRO A 191 26.80 3.79 20.06
C PRO A 191 27.23 5.19 19.63
N MET A 192 27.08 6.16 20.52
CA MET A 192 27.65 7.50 20.32
C MET A 192 29.17 7.32 20.29
N ALA A 193 29.79 7.66 19.17
CA ALA A 193 31.23 7.68 19.01
C ALA A 193 31.83 8.82 19.81
#